data_10995fec766c7f9bc29fef42139c5596
#
_entry.id   10995fec766c7f9bc29fef42139c5596
#
_cell.length_a   1.000
_cell.length_b   1.000
_cell.length_c   1.000
_cell.angle_alpha   90.00
_cell.angle_beta   90.00
_cell.angle_gamma   90.00
#
_symmetry.space_group_name_H-M   'P 1'
#
loop_
_entity.id
_entity.type
_entity.pdbx_description
1 polymer ?
#
loop_
_entity_poly.entity_id
_entity_poly.type
_entity_poly.pdbx_seq_one_letter_code
_entity_poly.pdbx_strand_id
1 'polypeptide(L)'
;MTESSIAXXIREKKKAFLAREQEIVESAKSLLIDHHVDKITVAEIAKKASIGKGTIYKHFQTKNEILVRXMLDYEKGISVELKKGLDRAKEGDPGAVSXAYFESRLANPADDRLVQKLEDKLADAXDVKEQMMQFYQIRRSHEESLKSVVSDLIKKGILENVPPHFHYLSCWALAQGAIELFFNKTWGDLDDMSDLLGYITSIGVTMGNKGQYHLKGDKKPFANNE
;
A
#
# COMPACT_ATOMS: atom_id res chain seq x y z
N MET A 1 21.24 -2.99 40.51
CA MET A 1 20.41 -2.40 39.41
C MET A 1 18.95 -2.72 39.70
N THR A 2 18.10 -1.67 39.70
CA THR A 2 16.67 -1.86 39.96
C THR A 2 15.98 -2.50 38.75
N GLU A 3 14.88 -3.19 38.97
CA GLU A 3 14.03 -3.77 37.90
C GLU A 3 13.68 -2.75 36.80
N SER A 4 13.47 -1.51 37.20
CA SER A 4 13.18 -0.39 36.29
C SER A 4 14.36 -0.10 35.35
N SER A 5 15.60 -0.17 35.85
CA SER A 5 16.82 0.07 35.08
C SER A 5 17.03 -1.04 34.03
N ILE A 6 16.75 -2.26 34.40
CA ILE A 6 16.86 -3.43 33.49
C ILE A 6 15.83 -3.31 32.38
N ALA A 7 14.64 -2.97 32.74
CA ALA A 7 13.58 -2.74 31.77
C ALA A 7 13.89 -1.64 30.73
N UNK A 8 14.62 -0.71 30.98
CA UNK A 8 15.06 0.24 30.18
C UNK A 8 16.05 -0.17 29.28
N UNK A 9 16.75 -0.79 29.62
CA UNK A 9 17.72 -1.33 28.93
C UNK A 9 17.30 -2.19 27.92
N ILE A 10 16.48 -3.08 28.24
CA ILE A 10 15.86 -4.01 27.27
C ILE A 10 15.13 -3.22 26.18
N ARG A 11 14.38 -2.20 26.59
CA ARG A 11 13.64 -1.34 25.68
C ARG A 11 14.56 -0.63 24.68
N GLU A 12 15.66 -0.09 25.17
CA GLU A 12 16.63 0.62 24.33
C GLU A 12 17.32 -0.35 23.34
N LYS A 13 17.67 -1.57 23.80
CA LYS A 13 18.24 -2.60 22.92
C LYS A 13 17.26 -2.99 21.81
N LYS A 14 15.98 -3.17 22.17
CA LYS A 14 14.93 -3.50 21.18
C LYS A 14 14.75 -2.36 20.18
N LYS A 15 14.74 -1.11 20.65
CA LYS A 15 14.63 0.08 19.79
C LYS A 15 15.80 0.14 18.80
N ALA A 16 17.03 -0.05 19.30
CA ALA A 16 18.24 -0.07 18.46
C ALA A 16 18.19 -1.20 17.42
N PHE A 17 17.70 -2.38 17.82
CA PHE A 17 17.55 -3.53 16.92
C PHE A 17 16.59 -3.20 15.78
N LEU A 18 15.41 -2.64 16.09
CA LEU A 18 14.40 -2.29 15.10
C LEU A 18 14.87 -1.13 14.18
N ALA A 19 15.61 -0.17 14.74
CA ALA A 19 16.21 0.92 13.96
C ALA A 19 17.21 0.37 12.93
N ARG A 20 18.02 -0.63 13.32
CA ARG A 20 18.96 -1.28 12.40
C ARG A 20 18.22 -2.02 11.29
N GLU A 21 17.14 -2.71 11.61
CA GLU A 21 16.30 -3.36 10.58
C GLU A 21 15.80 -2.35 9.57
N GLN A 22 15.31 -1.20 10.06
CA GLN A 22 14.82 -0.14 9.18
C GLN A 22 15.91 0.39 8.26
N GLU A 23 17.13 0.60 8.78
CA GLU A 23 18.28 1.04 7.97
C GLU A 23 18.61 0.03 6.85
N ILE A 24 18.54 -1.26 7.16
CA ILE A 24 18.79 -2.32 6.17
C ILE A 24 17.73 -2.28 5.07
N VAL A 25 16.46 -2.17 5.45
CA VAL A 25 15.33 -2.13 4.51
C VAL A 25 15.42 -0.89 3.61
N GLU A 26 15.71 0.28 4.19
CA GLU A 26 15.85 1.53 3.42
C GLU A 26 17.04 1.46 2.45
N SER A 27 18.13 0.82 2.86
CA SER A 27 19.29 0.60 1.99
C SER A 27 18.94 -0.29 0.80
N ALA A 28 18.19 -1.38 1.05
CA ALA A 28 17.71 -2.26 -0.01
C ALA A 28 16.77 -1.51 -0.96
N LYS A 29 15.83 -0.74 -0.41
CA LYS A 29 14.87 0.05 -1.19
C LYS A 29 15.60 1.05 -2.10
N SER A 30 16.60 1.76 -1.57
CA SER A 30 17.42 2.70 -2.34
C SER A 30 18.09 2.02 -3.54
N LEU A 31 18.63 0.81 -3.36
CA LEU A 31 19.24 0.06 -4.45
C LEU A 31 18.21 -0.39 -5.49
N LEU A 32 17.00 -0.73 -5.05
CA LEU A 32 15.92 -1.23 -5.92
C LEU A 32 15.32 -0.15 -6.83
N ILE A 33 15.51 1.13 -6.50
CA ILE A 33 15.10 2.24 -7.37
C ILE A 33 15.91 2.20 -8.69
N ASP A 34 17.21 1.92 -8.58
CA ASP A 34 18.14 2.01 -9.72
C ASP A 34 18.45 0.66 -10.37
N HIS A 35 18.14 -0.45 -9.71
CA HIS A 35 18.57 -1.78 -10.15
C HIS A 35 17.44 -2.81 -10.05
N HIS A 36 17.43 -3.75 -11.00
CA HIS A 36 16.50 -4.88 -10.96
C HIS A 36 16.78 -5.74 -9.72
N VAL A 37 15.72 -6.23 -9.09
CA VAL A 37 15.78 -7.00 -7.83
C VAL A 37 16.74 -8.19 -7.90
N ASP A 38 16.84 -8.84 -9.04
CA ASP A 38 17.71 -10.03 -9.21
C ASP A 38 19.20 -9.68 -9.22
N LYS A 39 19.53 -8.41 -9.48
CA LYS A 39 20.93 -7.94 -9.52
C LYS A 39 21.44 -7.45 -8.17
N ILE A 40 20.56 -7.28 -7.18
CA ILE A 40 20.92 -6.78 -5.85
C ILE A 40 21.25 -7.97 -4.93
N THR A 41 22.39 -7.89 -4.25
CA THR A 41 22.86 -8.90 -3.32
C THR A 41 22.83 -8.41 -1.88
N VAL A 42 22.83 -9.34 -0.92
CA VAL A 42 22.93 -9.02 0.51
C VAL A 42 24.23 -8.23 0.79
N ALA A 43 25.31 -8.55 0.08
CA ALA A 43 26.59 -7.82 0.23
C ALA A 43 26.47 -6.35 -0.17
N GLU A 44 25.75 -6.05 -1.26
CA GLU A 44 25.52 -4.67 -1.70
C GLU A 44 24.62 -3.91 -0.72
N ILE A 45 23.60 -4.57 -0.18
CA ILE A 45 22.74 -3.99 0.86
C ILE A 45 23.58 -3.65 2.10
N ALA A 46 24.45 -4.57 2.53
CA ALA A 46 25.34 -4.35 3.68
C ALA A 46 26.27 -3.16 3.44
N LYS A 47 26.87 -3.09 2.26
CA LYS A 47 27.75 -1.97 1.85
C LYS A 47 26.98 -0.64 1.88
N LYS A 48 25.78 -0.60 1.33
CA LYS A 48 24.92 0.60 1.30
C LYS A 48 24.54 1.05 2.72
N ALA A 49 24.28 0.09 3.63
CA ALA A 49 23.94 0.35 5.03
C ALA A 49 25.18 0.61 5.91
N SER A 50 26.39 0.55 5.36
CA SER A 50 27.67 0.73 6.08
C SER A 50 27.84 -0.27 7.25
N ILE A 51 27.44 -1.53 7.01
CA ILE A 51 27.57 -2.61 8.02
C ILE A 51 28.17 -3.85 7.38
N GLY A 52 28.62 -4.77 8.21
CA GLY A 52 29.09 -6.09 7.76
C GLY A 52 27.94 -6.99 7.34
N LYS A 53 28.18 -7.87 6.37
CA LYS A 53 27.21 -8.87 5.90
C LYS A 53 26.69 -9.73 7.06
N GLY A 54 27.57 -10.08 8.03
CA GLY A 54 27.18 -10.83 9.22
C GLY A 54 26.17 -10.10 10.10
N THR A 55 26.19 -8.75 10.08
CA THR A 55 25.20 -7.96 10.82
C THR A 55 23.82 -8.11 10.17
N ILE A 56 23.76 -8.11 8.81
CA ILE A 56 22.47 -8.34 8.13
C ILE A 56 21.86 -9.67 8.58
N TYR A 57 22.66 -10.74 8.60
CA TYR A 57 22.17 -12.09 8.95
C TYR A 57 21.71 -12.23 10.41
N LYS A 58 22.05 -11.27 11.29
CA LYS A 58 21.47 -11.21 12.66
C LYS A 58 20.02 -10.69 12.63
N HIS A 59 19.61 -10.04 11.57
CA HIS A 59 18.28 -9.43 11.44
C HIS A 59 17.38 -10.12 10.40
N PHE A 60 17.94 -10.54 9.27
CA PHE A 60 17.24 -11.16 8.15
C PHE A 60 18.03 -12.36 7.66
N GLN A 61 17.40 -13.51 7.57
CA GLN A 61 18.08 -14.74 7.15
C GLN A 61 18.27 -14.82 5.63
N THR A 62 17.37 -14.18 4.86
CA THR A 62 17.43 -14.20 3.40
C THR A 62 17.20 -12.79 2.84
N LYS A 63 17.60 -12.59 1.59
CA LYS A 63 17.28 -11.36 0.85
C LYS A 63 15.75 -11.18 0.77
N ASN A 64 15.01 -12.26 0.54
CA ASN A 64 13.55 -12.19 0.43
C ASN A 64 12.89 -11.65 1.71
N GLU A 65 13.46 -11.95 2.89
CA GLU A 65 12.94 -11.39 4.15
C GLU A 65 13.07 -9.86 4.19
N ILE A 66 14.17 -9.32 3.65
CA ILE A 66 14.35 -7.86 3.53
C ILE A 66 13.29 -7.29 2.57
N LEU A 67 13.12 -7.93 1.43
CA LEU A 67 12.19 -7.49 0.38
C LEU A 67 10.74 -7.50 0.87
N VAL A 68 10.31 -8.57 1.52
CA VAL A 68 8.92 -8.67 2.01
C VAL A 68 8.67 -7.66 3.13
N ARG A 69 9.68 -7.31 3.90
CA ARG A 69 9.57 -6.25 4.91
C ARG A 69 9.27 -4.88 4.27
N UNK A 70 9.78 -4.55 3.01
CA UNK A 70 9.53 -3.56 2.33
C UNK A 70 8.27 -3.39 2.06
N MET A 71 7.61 -4.50 1.61
CA MET A 71 6.20 -4.61 1.22
C MET A 71 5.26 -4.42 2.41
N LEU A 72 5.56 -5.08 3.52
CA LEU A 72 4.76 -4.97 4.76
C LEU A 72 4.74 -3.55 5.30
N ASP A 73 5.89 -2.87 5.31
CA ASP A 73 5.99 -1.49 5.80
C ASP A 73 5.16 -0.55 4.91
N TYR A 74 5.20 -0.75 3.59
CA TYR A 74 4.40 0.02 2.63
C TYR A 74 2.90 -0.14 2.90
N GLU A 75 2.42 -1.38 3.01
CA GLU A 75 0.98 -1.63 3.24
C GLU A 75 0.51 -1.11 4.61
N LYS A 76 1.37 -1.20 5.63
CA LYS A 76 1.07 -0.61 6.95
C LYS A 76 0.94 0.91 6.86
N GLY A 77 1.78 1.53 6.03
CA GLY A 77 1.67 2.98 5.74
C GLY A 77 0.32 3.33 5.14
N ILE A 78 -0.13 2.55 4.16
CA ILE A 78 -1.47 2.73 3.56
C ILE A 78 -2.56 2.57 4.64
N SER A 79 -2.44 1.55 5.52
CA SER A 79 -3.40 1.34 6.62
C SER A 79 -3.54 2.57 7.52
N VAL A 80 -2.41 3.24 7.83
CA VAL A 80 -2.42 4.46 8.66
C VAL A 80 -3.20 5.58 7.96
N GLU A 81 -2.94 5.79 6.67
CA GLU A 81 -3.62 6.87 5.91
C GLU A 81 -5.11 6.56 5.73
N LEU A 82 -5.47 5.30 5.44
CA LEU A 82 -6.88 4.89 5.35
C LEU A 82 -7.61 5.11 6.67
N LYS A 83 -6.95 4.83 7.80
CA LYS A 83 -7.56 5.07 9.12
C LYS A 83 -7.88 6.55 9.31
N LYS A 84 -6.96 7.44 8.94
CA LYS A 84 -7.21 8.90 8.99
C LYS A 84 -8.40 9.29 8.11
N GLY A 85 -8.50 8.71 6.92
CA GLY A 85 -9.62 8.93 5.99
C GLY A 85 -10.94 8.45 6.59
N LEU A 86 -10.94 7.26 7.22
CA LEU A 86 -12.12 6.71 7.89
C LEU A 86 -12.60 7.61 9.03
N ASP A 87 -11.68 8.13 9.83
CA ASP A 87 -12.03 9.03 10.95
C ASP A 87 -12.67 10.32 10.40
N ARG A 88 -12.12 10.92 9.35
CA ARG A 88 -12.72 12.10 8.70
C ARG A 88 -14.08 11.78 8.08
N ALA A 89 -14.25 10.60 7.51
CA ALA A 89 -15.55 10.19 6.94
C ALA A 89 -16.64 10.14 8.02
N LYS A 90 -16.31 9.66 9.21
CA LYS A 90 -17.22 9.63 10.38
C LYS A 90 -17.59 11.05 10.83
N GLU A 91 -16.69 12.01 10.62
CA GLU A 91 -16.91 13.44 10.95
C GLU A 91 -17.69 14.18 9.87
N GLY A 92 -18.08 13.50 8.79
CA GLY A 92 -18.98 14.07 7.79
C GLY A 92 -18.37 14.37 6.42
N ASP A 93 -17.17 13.86 6.14
CA ASP A 93 -16.54 14.00 4.82
C ASP A 93 -16.61 12.66 4.07
N PRO A 94 -17.65 12.43 3.25
CA PRO A 94 -17.83 11.12 2.60
C PRO A 94 -16.75 10.78 1.58
N GLY A 95 -16.03 11.76 1.04
CA GLY A 95 -14.94 11.53 0.08
C GLY A 95 -13.58 11.30 0.73
N ALA A 96 -13.48 11.44 2.07
CA ALA A 96 -12.19 11.42 2.77
C ALA A 96 -11.44 10.09 2.64
N VAL A 97 -12.16 8.97 2.60
CA VAL A 97 -11.54 7.65 2.48
C VAL A 97 -10.90 7.47 1.10
N SER A 98 -11.60 7.81 0.07
CA SER A 98 -11.07 7.79 -1.28
C SER A 98 -9.88 8.75 -1.45
N UNK A 99 -9.87 9.85 -0.96
CA UNK A 99 -8.89 10.67 -0.99
C UNK A 99 -7.74 10.18 -0.44
N ALA A 100 -7.84 9.64 0.82
CA ALA A 100 -6.73 9.02 1.52
C ALA A 100 -6.13 7.85 0.74
N TYR A 101 -6.97 7.04 0.16
CA TYR A 101 -6.53 5.88 -0.63
C TYR A 101 -5.69 6.31 -1.84
N PHE A 102 -6.20 7.24 -2.65
CA PHE A 102 -5.47 7.70 -3.84
C PHE A 102 -4.19 8.44 -3.45
N GLU A 103 -4.27 9.33 -2.48
CA GLU A 103 -3.09 10.07 -2.01
C GLU A 103 -2.00 9.13 -1.51
N SER A 104 -2.35 8.11 -0.72
CA SER A 104 -1.36 7.18 -0.18
C SER A 104 -0.66 6.37 -1.28
N ARG A 105 -1.37 6.02 -2.35
CA ARG A 105 -0.80 5.24 -3.45
C ARG A 105 -0.05 6.11 -4.46
N LEU A 106 -0.57 7.30 -4.77
CA LEU A 106 -0.01 8.17 -5.82
C LEU A 106 1.03 9.16 -5.31
N ALA A 107 1.22 9.29 -3.98
CA ALA A 107 2.25 10.16 -3.41
C ALA A 107 3.66 9.75 -3.85
N ASN A 108 3.90 8.47 -4.01
CA ASN A 108 5.18 7.95 -4.50
C ASN A 108 4.93 6.76 -5.43
N PRO A 109 4.69 7.03 -6.72
CA PRO A 109 4.43 5.95 -7.68
C PRO A 109 5.56 4.92 -7.77
N ALA A 110 6.81 5.33 -7.53
CA ALA A 110 7.95 4.40 -7.58
C ALA A 110 7.87 3.35 -6.48
N ASP A 111 7.47 3.75 -5.27
CA ASP A 111 7.28 2.81 -4.16
C ASP A 111 6.14 1.82 -4.45
N ASP A 112 5.01 2.34 -4.95
CA ASP A 112 3.86 1.48 -5.31
C ASP A 112 4.27 0.46 -6.37
N ARG A 113 4.93 0.92 -7.43
CA ARG A 113 5.42 0.06 -8.52
C ARG A 113 6.40 -0.99 -8.01
N LEU A 114 7.30 -0.60 -7.11
CA LEU A 114 8.27 -1.53 -6.52
C LEU A 114 7.54 -2.65 -5.77
N VAL A 115 6.55 -2.30 -4.94
CA VAL A 115 5.79 -3.31 -4.17
C VAL A 115 5.08 -4.28 -5.11
N GLN A 116 4.51 -3.80 -6.22
CA GLN A 116 3.88 -4.67 -7.23
C GLN A 116 4.86 -5.67 -7.81
N LYS A 117 6.06 -5.21 -8.18
CA LYS A 117 7.11 -6.07 -8.73
C LYS A 117 7.59 -7.11 -7.70
N LEU A 118 7.73 -6.70 -6.45
CA LEU A 118 8.12 -7.60 -5.35
C LEU A 118 7.02 -8.64 -5.09
N GLU A 119 5.75 -8.24 -5.16
CA GLU A 119 4.63 -9.17 -5.02
C GLU A 119 4.70 -10.28 -6.07
N ASP A 120 4.88 -9.91 -7.34
CA ASP A 120 5.01 -10.88 -8.43
C ASP A 120 6.19 -11.85 -8.17
N LYS A 121 7.30 -11.32 -7.70
CA LYS A 121 8.51 -12.12 -7.44
C LYS A 121 8.34 -13.07 -6.25
N LEU A 122 7.70 -12.61 -5.18
CA LEU A 122 7.67 -13.33 -3.90
C LEU A 122 6.40 -14.15 -3.68
N ALA A 123 5.42 -14.07 -4.56
CA ALA A 123 4.11 -14.73 -4.39
C ALA A 123 4.24 -16.22 -4.02
N ASP A 124 5.20 -16.93 -4.64
CA ASP A 124 5.40 -18.37 -4.45
C ASP A 124 6.69 -18.71 -3.70
N ALA A 125 7.35 -17.70 -3.09
CA ALA A 125 8.62 -17.94 -2.38
C ALA A 125 8.40 -18.58 -1.00
N UNK A 126 8.94 -19.44 -0.88
CA UNK A 126 8.74 -20.24 0.18
C UNK A 126 9.23 -19.77 1.42
N ASP A 127 10.41 -19.26 1.36
CA ASP A 127 11.11 -18.78 2.53
C ASP A 127 10.41 -17.61 3.23
N VAL A 128 9.46 -16.98 2.59
CA VAL A 128 8.70 -15.82 3.11
C VAL A 128 7.18 -16.04 3.05
N LYS A 129 6.75 -17.26 2.98
CA LYS A 129 5.32 -17.61 2.85
C LYS A 129 4.46 -16.97 3.94
N GLU A 130 4.92 -17.02 5.19
CA GLU A 130 4.17 -16.44 6.33
C GLU A 130 4.05 -14.92 6.19
N GLN A 131 5.13 -14.26 5.82
CA GLN A 131 5.15 -12.81 5.63
C GLN A 131 4.27 -12.40 4.43
N MET A 132 4.28 -13.18 3.36
CA MET A 132 3.37 -12.93 2.21
C MET A 132 1.91 -13.10 2.62
N MET A 133 1.59 -14.08 3.47
CA MET A 133 0.24 -14.21 4.04
C MET A 133 -0.14 -12.97 4.85
N GLN A 134 0.77 -12.44 5.66
CA GLN A 134 0.54 -11.18 6.41
C GLN A 134 0.26 -10.02 5.46
N PHE A 135 1.05 -9.91 4.39
CA PHE A 135 0.87 -8.88 3.37
C PHE A 135 -0.56 -8.93 2.79
N TYR A 136 -1.01 -10.10 2.37
CA TYR A 136 -2.38 -10.26 1.83
C TYR A 136 -3.46 -10.02 2.89
N GLN A 137 -3.19 -10.38 4.15
CA GLN A 137 -4.12 -10.10 5.26
C GLN A 137 -4.29 -8.59 5.46
N ILE A 138 -3.20 -7.82 5.40
CA ILE A 138 -3.27 -6.35 5.52
C ILE A 138 -4.13 -5.79 4.37
N ARG A 139 -3.92 -6.23 3.14
CA ARG A 139 -4.73 -5.79 1.99
C ARG A 139 -6.21 -6.12 2.17
N ARG A 140 -6.53 -7.33 2.63
CA ARG A 140 -7.92 -7.70 2.91
C ARG A 140 -8.51 -6.84 4.03
N SER A 141 -7.72 -6.50 5.05
CA SER A 141 -8.19 -5.64 6.14
C SER A 141 -8.55 -4.24 5.66
N HIS A 142 -7.92 -3.74 4.60
CA HIS A 142 -8.30 -2.46 3.98
C HIS A 142 -9.75 -2.53 3.48
N GLU A 143 -10.07 -3.55 2.71
CA GLU A 143 -11.44 -3.76 2.20
C GLU A 143 -12.44 -3.89 3.35
N GLU A 144 -12.13 -4.73 4.35
CA GLU A 144 -13.03 -4.97 5.49
C GLU A 144 -13.27 -3.69 6.30
N SER A 145 -12.23 -2.89 6.54
CA SER A 145 -12.39 -1.63 7.30
C SER A 145 -13.21 -0.58 6.52
N LEU A 146 -13.19 -0.63 5.20
CA LEU A 146 -13.96 0.29 4.35
C LEU A 146 -15.41 -0.14 4.18
N LYS A 147 -15.70 -1.44 4.32
CA LYS A 147 -17.00 -2.04 4.01
C LYS A 147 -18.16 -1.37 4.77
N SER A 148 -17.97 -1.10 6.05
CA SER A 148 -18.99 -0.47 6.90
C SER A 148 -19.31 0.95 6.42
N VAL A 149 -18.28 1.77 6.16
CA VAL A 149 -18.45 3.15 5.70
C VAL A 149 -19.11 3.18 4.32
N VAL A 150 -18.65 2.33 3.40
CA VAL A 150 -19.22 2.24 2.05
C VAL A 150 -20.70 1.83 2.14
N SER A 151 -21.03 0.83 2.96
CA SER A 151 -22.42 0.38 3.16
C SER A 151 -23.31 1.51 3.69
N ASP A 152 -22.82 2.28 4.65
CA ASP A 152 -23.56 3.44 5.18
C ASP A 152 -23.79 4.51 4.10
N LEU A 153 -22.78 4.80 3.29
CA LEU A 153 -22.90 5.80 2.22
C LEU A 153 -23.89 5.34 1.13
N ILE A 154 -23.94 4.04 0.83
CA ILE A 154 -24.94 3.44 -0.05
C ILE A 154 -26.36 3.65 0.54
N LYS A 155 -26.54 3.30 1.83
CA LYS A 155 -27.84 3.48 2.52
C LYS A 155 -28.30 4.93 2.53
N LYS A 156 -27.38 5.86 2.66
CA LYS A 156 -27.67 7.32 2.63
C LYS A 156 -27.92 7.84 1.22
N GLY A 157 -27.78 7.00 0.18
CA GLY A 157 -27.97 7.41 -1.21
C GLY A 157 -26.87 8.30 -1.76
N ILE A 158 -25.68 8.29 -1.13
CA ILE A 158 -24.51 9.04 -1.59
C ILE A 158 -23.76 8.26 -2.66
N LEU A 159 -23.57 6.96 -2.42
CA LEU A 159 -22.92 6.05 -3.37
C LEU A 159 -23.94 5.21 -4.13
N GLU A 160 -23.56 4.74 -5.29
CA GLU A 160 -24.35 3.81 -6.09
C GLU A 160 -24.60 2.52 -5.32
N ASN A 161 -25.79 1.97 -5.49
CA ASN A 161 -26.22 0.73 -4.83
C ASN A 161 -25.69 -0.48 -5.61
N VAL A 162 -24.42 -0.78 -5.37
CA VAL A 162 -23.72 -1.97 -5.90
C VAL A 162 -23.07 -2.69 -4.71
N PRO A 163 -22.60 -3.93 -4.87
CA PRO A 163 -21.87 -4.60 -3.79
C PRO A 163 -20.73 -3.71 -3.28
N PRO A 164 -20.55 -3.52 -1.96
CA PRO A 164 -19.56 -2.57 -1.43
C PRO A 164 -18.13 -2.77 -1.95
N HIS A 165 -17.71 -4.02 -2.19
CA HIS A 165 -16.38 -4.31 -2.70
C HIS A 165 -16.16 -3.75 -4.13
N PHE A 166 -17.24 -3.50 -4.89
CA PHE A 166 -17.11 -2.88 -6.23
C PHE A 166 -16.51 -1.47 -6.11
N HIS A 167 -16.94 -0.71 -5.10
CA HIS A 167 -16.37 0.64 -4.84
C HIS A 167 -14.87 0.54 -4.55
N TYR A 168 -14.46 -0.36 -3.66
CA TYR A 168 -13.05 -0.55 -3.32
C TYR A 168 -12.23 -0.99 -4.54
N LEU A 169 -12.70 -2.01 -5.26
CA LEU A 169 -11.96 -2.55 -6.41
C LEU A 169 -11.89 -1.57 -7.58
N SER A 170 -12.89 -0.71 -7.75
CA SER A 170 -12.86 0.36 -8.75
C SER A 170 -11.76 1.39 -8.41
N CYS A 171 -11.65 1.77 -7.14
CA CYS A 171 -10.57 2.65 -6.69
C CYS A 171 -9.20 1.97 -6.89
N TRP A 172 -9.10 0.69 -6.57
CA TRP A 172 -7.87 -0.09 -6.77
C TRP A 172 -7.48 -0.08 -8.25
N ALA A 173 -8.42 -0.36 -9.14
CA ALA A 173 -8.18 -0.43 -10.58
C ALA A 173 -7.73 0.93 -11.15
N LEU A 174 -8.37 2.02 -10.70
CA LEU A 174 -8.01 3.38 -11.17
C LEU A 174 -6.61 3.77 -10.67
N ALA A 175 -6.30 3.51 -9.39
CA ALA A 175 -4.97 3.79 -8.84
C ALA A 175 -3.90 2.95 -9.55
N GLN A 176 -4.19 1.68 -9.82
CA GLN A 176 -3.29 0.78 -10.55
C GLN A 176 -2.99 1.34 -11.96
N GLY A 177 -4.04 1.78 -12.68
CA GLY A 177 -3.89 2.37 -14.00
C GLY A 177 -3.07 3.67 -13.97
N ALA A 178 -3.27 4.50 -12.95
CA ALA A 178 -2.50 5.74 -12.77
C ALA A 178 -1.01 5.45 -12.55
N ILE A 179 -0.68 4.45 -11.74
CA ILE A 179 0.71 4.02 -11.52
C ILE A 179 1.33 3.52 -12.83
N GLU A 180 0.60 2.68 -13.58
CA GLU A 180 1.07 2.17 -14.88
C GLU A 180 1.31 3.31 -15.87
N LEU A 181 0.41 4.29 -15.88
CA LEU A 181 0.52 5.46 -16.76
C LEU A 181 1.80 6.26 -16.46
N PHE A 182 2.11 6.46 -15.18
CA PHE A 182 3.30 7.18 -14.73
C PHE A 182 4.60 6.56 -15.29
N PHE A 183 4.66 5.22 -15.40
CA PHE A 183 5.84 4.51 -15.90
C PHE A 183 5.74 4.12 -17.38
N ASN A 184 4.68 4.56 -18.06
CA ASN A 184 4.48 4.25 -19.48
C ASN A 184 5.49 5.02 -20.34
N LYS A 185 6.10 4.34 -21.30
CA LYS A 185 7.14 4.93 -22.18
C LYS A 185 6.58 6.03 -23.10
N THR A 186 5.28 5.98 -23.40
CA THR A 186 4.64 6.97 -24.28
C THR A 186 4.21 8.22 -23.48
N TRP A 187 3.73 8.04 -22.25
CA TRP A 187 3.03 9.08 -21.50
C TRP A 187 3.74 9.49 -20.19
N GLY A 188 4.68 8.68 -19.70
CA GLY A 188 5.28 8.89 -18.36
C GLY A 188 6.12 10.16 -18.23
N ASP A 189 6.57 10.74 -19.34
CA ASP A 189 7.41 11.94 -19.36
C ASP A 189 6.61 13.22 -19.67
N LEU A 190 5.27 13.18 -19.51
CA LEU A 190 4.44 14.40 -19.66
C LEU A 190 4.84 15.45 -18.62
N ASP A 191 5.00 16.69 -19.06
CA ASP A 191 5.37 17.81 -18.17
C ASP A 191 4.33 18.08 -17.11
N ASP A 192 3.05 17.74 -17.39
CA ASP A 192 1.92 17.95 -16.49
C ASP A 192 1.46 16.67 -15.78
N MET A 193 2.35 15.66 -15.65
CA MET A 193 2.00 14.36 -15.02
C MET A 193 1.45 14.55 -13.61
N SER A 194 2.02 15.48 -12.82
CA SER A 194 1.53 15.76 -11.46
C SER A 194 0.09 16.24 -11.47
N ASP A 195 -0.26 17.15 -12.41
CA ASP A 195 -1.63 17.65 -12.56
C ASP A 195 -2.58 16.54 -13.01
N LEU A 196 -2.11 15.66 -13.91
CA LEU A 196 -2.89 14.50 -14.37
C LEU A 196 -3.20 13.55 -13.19
N LEU A 197 -2.23 13.26 -12.34
CA LEU A 197 -2.45 12.40 -11.16
C LEU A 197 -3.46 13.04 -10.19
N GLY A 198 -3.37 14.36 -10.00
CA GLY A 198 -4.36 15.11 -9.21
C GLY A 198 -5.76 15.03 -9.81
N TYR A 199 -5.87 15.17 -11.13
CA TYR A 199 -7.14 15.05 -11.85
C TYR A 199 -7.72 13.64 -11.71
N ILE A 200 -6.89 12.60 -11.87
CA ILE A 200 -7.30 11.19 -11.70
C ILE A 200 -7.81 10.96 -10.26
N THR A 201 -7.11 11.52 -9.27
CA THR A 201 -7.54 11.45 -7.86
C THR A 201 -8.94 12.06 -7.70
N SER A 202 -9.19 13.22 -8.29
CA SER A 202 -10.51 13.88 -8.19
C SER A 202 -11.62 13.04 -8.84
N ILE A 203 -11.33 12.37 -9.96
CA ILE A 203 -12.26 11.42 -10.57
C ILE A 203 -12.51 10.25 -9.60
N GLY A 204 -11.47 9.69 -9.04
CA GLY A 204 -11.54 8.54 -8.12
C GLY A 204 -12.40 8.82 -6.89
N VAL A 205 -12.29 10.04 -6.34
CA VAL A 205 -13.06 10.45 -5.16
C VAL A 205 -14.57 10.43 -5.42
N THR A 206 -15.01 10.70 -6.66
CA THR A 206 -16.42 10.84 -7.01
C THR A 206 -16.99 9.71 -7.87
N MET A 207 -16.14 8.81 -8.40
CA MET A 207 -16.58 7.84 -9.42
C MET A 207 -17.65 6.86 -8.95
N GLY A 208 -17.80 6.65 -7.64
CA GLY A 208 -18.84 5.80 -7.09
C GLY A 208 -20.11 6.54 -6.68
N ASN A 209 -20.17 7.85 -6.87
CA ASN A 209 -21.30 8.68 -6.43
C ASN A 209 -22.58 8.32 -7.21
N LYS A 210 -23.71 8.37 -6.51
CA LYS A 210 -25.02 8.06 -7.10
C LYS A 210 -25.31 8.96 -8.31
N GLY A 211 -25.76 8.35 -9.38
CA GLY A 211 -26.09 9.05 -10.62
C GLY A 211 -24.94 9.14 -11.62
N GLN A 212 -23.75 8.66 -11.26
CA GLN A 212 -22.62 8.62 -12.18
C GLN A 212 -22.52 7.31 -12.96
N TYR A 213 -23.31 6.32 -12.56
CA TYR A 213 -23.28 5.01 -13.20
C TYR A 213 -24.51 4.87 -14.12
N HIS A 214 -24.24 4.76 -15.42
CA HIS A 214 -25.30 4.67 -16.43
C HIS A 214 -25.04 3.49 -17.36
N LEU A 215 -25.86 2.47 -17.25
CA LEU A 215 -25.94 1.44 -18.27
C LEU A 215 -27.12 1.74 -19.19
N LYS A 216 -26.96 1.53 -20.49
CA LYS A 216 -28.04 1.64 -21.46
C LYS A 216 -29.02 0.48 -21.26
N GLY A 217 -30.30 0.81 -21.06
CA GLY A 217 -31.38 -0.17 -20.91
C GLY A 217 -31.78 -0.43 -19.46
N ASP A 218 -32.93 -1.05 -19.30
CA ASP A 218 -33.55 -1.35 -18.00
C ASP A 218 -32.88 -2.48 -17.22
N LYS A 219 -31.79 -3.01 -17.74
CA LYS A 219 -31.06 -4.08 -17.05
C LYS A 219 -30.21 -3.49 -15.96
N LYS A 220 -30.68 -3.55 -14.71
CA LYS A 220 -29.82 -3.36 -13.55
C LYS A 220 -28.86 -4.53 -13.55
N PRO A 221 -27.55 -4.30 -13.75
CA PRO A 221 -26.60 -5.43 -13.86
C PRO A 221 -26.42 -6.18 -12.54
N PHE A 222 -26.97 -5.63 -11.45
CA PHE A 222 -26.80 -6.17 -10.10
C PHE A 222 -28.17 -6.17 -9.39
N ALA A 223 -29.15 -6.84 -9.97
CA ALA A 223 -30.36 -7.15 -9.22
C ALA A 223 -29.95 -8.03 -8.04
N ASN A 224 -30.25 -7.56 -6.84
CA ASN A 224 -30.03 -8.36 -5.64
C ASN A 224 -30.80 -9.68 -5.83
N ASN A 225 -30.08 -10.77 -5.93
CA ASN A 225 -30.68 -12.07 -5.69
C ASN A 225 -30.92 -12.13 -4.17
N GLU A 226 -32.17 -11.90 -3.79
CA GLU A 226 -32.63 -12.16 -2.41
C GLU A 226 -32.49 -13.64 -2.10
#